data_c7d7bed7f24e10c96810ee01ed1dd58e
#
_entry.id   c7d7bed7f24e10c96810ee01ed1dd58e
#
_cell.length_a   1.000
_cell.length_b   1.000
_cell.length_c   1.000
_cell.angle_alpha   90.00
_cell.angle_beta   90.00
_cell.angle_gamma   90.00
#
_symmetry.space_group_name_H-M   'P 1'
#
loop_
_entity.id
_entity.type
_entity.pdbx_description
1 polymer ?
#
loop_
_entity_poly.entity_id
_entity_poly.type
_entity_poly.pdbx_seq_one_letter_code
_entity_poly.pdbx_strand_id
1 'polypeptide(L)'
;MYYIGIDVSTKESALCILDDKGKIVRETKLPTDPEIIARFIGDTGLTIERIGLESGCTTAWLFAGLQRHGWPVICIDARHDPARYRRDEPLPC
;
A
#
# COMPACT_ATOMS: atom_id res chain seq x y z
N MET A 1 12.88 7.91 4.17
CA MET A 1 11.98 6.77 4.06
C MET A 1 10.77 7.10 3.22
N TYR A 2 10.16 6.10 2.66
CA TYR A 2 9.06 6.31 1.72
C TYR A 2 7.81 5.58 2.18
N TYR A 3 6.67 6.04 1.71
CA TYR A 3 5.37 5.47 2.04
C TYR A 3 4.65 5.18 0.75
N ILE A 4 3.85 4.12 0.72
CA ILE A 4 3.09 3.76 -0.47
C ILE A 4 1.62 3.68 -0.10
N GLY A 5 0.79 4.37 -0.87
CA GLY A 5 -0.66 4.24 -0.78
C GLY A 5 -1.15 3.45 -1.96
N ILE A 6 -1.98 2.46 -1.72
CA ILE A 6 -2.54 1.63 -2.78
C ILE A 6 -4.06 1.73 -2.76
N ASP A 7 -4.61 2.25 -3.85
CA ASP A 7 -6.04 2.27 -4.07
C ASP A 7 -6.41 0.98 -4.81
N VAL A 8 -6.95 0.02 -4.06
CA VAL A 8 -7.19 -1.33 -4.58
C VAL A 8 -8.49 -1.39 -5.34
N SER A 9 -8.45 -1.93 -6.54
CA SER A 9 -9.66 -2.29 -7.25
C SER A 9 -9.50 -3.67 -7.87
N THR A 10 -10.56 -4.20 -8.45
CA THR A 10 -10.61 -5.61 -8.84
C THR A 10 -9.55 -5.98 -9.87
N LYS A 11 -9.35 -5.14 -10.87
CA LYS A 11 -8.42 -5.47 -11.96
C LYS A 11 -7.08 -4.79 -11.82
N GLU A 12 -7.09 -3.52 -11.50
CA GLU A 12 -5.87 -2.72 -11.38
C GLU A 12 -5.88 -1.95 -10.08
N SER A 13 -4.71 -1.77 -9.51
CA SER A 13 -4.54 -0.97 -8.31
C SER A 13 -3.64 0.21 -8.63
N ALA A 14 -3.99 1.37 -8.08
CA ALA A 14 -3.18 2.57 -8.26
C ALA A 14 -2.23 2.70 -7.07
N LEU A 15 -0.94 2.84 -7.36
CA LEU A 15 0.09 3.00 -6.35
C LEU A 15 0.61 4.42 -6.38
N CYS A 16 0.78 4.99 -5.20
CA CYS A 16 1.32 6.33 -5.03
C CYS A 16 2.47 6.26 -4.02
N ILE A 17 3.66 6.61 -4.44
CA ILE A 17 4.84 6.60 -3.57
C ILE A 17 5.10 8.01 -3.10
N LEU A 18 5.18 8.16 -1.78
CA LEU A 18 5.38 9.45 -1.13
C LEU A 18 6.70 9.45 -0.37
N ASP A 19 7.36 10.61 -0.34
CA ASP A 19 8.54 10.77 0.50
C ASP A 19 8.13 11.08 1.94
N ASP A 20 9.10 11.28 2.82
CA ASP A 20 8.84 11.53 4.24
C ASP A 20 8.18 12.87 4.50
N LYS A 21 8.09 13.72 3.50
CA LYS A 21 7.38 15.01 3.59
C LYS A 21 5.97 14.92 3.03
N GLY A 22 5.57 13.75 2.55
CA GLY A 22 4.26 13.56 1.96
C GLY A 22 4.15 13.98 0.51
N LYS A 23 5.28 14.23 -0.14
CA LYS A 23 5.28 14.62 -1.54
C LYS A 23 5.28 13.39 -2.44
N ILE A 24 4.49 13.41 -3.48
CA ILE A 24 4.40 12.29 -4.42
C ILE A 24 5.68 12.25 -5.26
N VAL A 25 6.40 11.14 -5.19
CA VAL A 25 7.58 10.92 -6.02
C VAL A 25 7.28 10.06 -7.23
N ARG A 26 6.25 9.22 -7.16
CA ARG A 26 5.91 8.36 -8.28
C ARG A 26 4.48 7.84 -8.13
N GLU A 27 3.80 7.73 -9.27
CA GLU A 27 2.47 7.12 -9.33
C GLU A 27 2.46 6.12 -10.47
N THR A 28 1.76 5.01 -10.27
CA THR A 28 1.62 4.01 -11.31
C THR A 28 0.36 3.18 -11.08
N LYS A 29 -0.04 2.43 -12.08
CA LYS A 29 -1.12 1.46 -11.98
C LYS A 29 -0.57 0.09 -12.34
N LEU A 30 -0.94 -0.91 -11.55
CA LEU A 30 -0.49 -2.28 -11.75
C LEU A 30 -1.68 -3.21 -11.63
N PRO A 31 -1.60 -4.39 -12.25
CA PRO A 31 -2.61 -5.42 -12.00
C PRO A 31 -2.71 -5.69 -10.50
N THR A 32 -3.91 -5.96 -10.03
CA THR A 32 -4.14 -6.27 -8.62
C THR A 32 -3.66 -7.68 -8.33
N ASP A 33 -2.37 -7.83 -8.16
CA ASP A 33 -1.69 -9.09 -7.94
C ASP A 33 -0.55 -8.85 -6.97
N PRO A 34 -0.55 -9.54 -5.80
CA PRO A 34 0.48 -9.28 -4.78
C PRO A 34 1.90 -9.53 -5.27
N GLU A 35 2.12 -10.51 -6.15
CA GLU A 35 3.46 -10.77 -6.64
C GLU A 35 3.96 -9.66 -7.56
N ILE A 36 3.09 -9.18 -8.44
CA ILE A 36 3.45 -8.09 -9.35
C ILE A 36 3.73 -6.82 -8.58
N ILE A 37 2.87 -6.51 -7.62
CA ILE A 37 3.02 -5.30 -6.81
C ILE A 37 4.27 -5.39 -5.94
N ALA A 38 4.50 -6.54 -5.30
CA ALA A 38 5.69 -6.72 -4.46
C ALA A 38 6.97 -6.59 -5.28
N ARG A 39 6.99 -7.14 -6.49
CA ARG A 39 8.15 -7.03 -7.37
C ARG A 39 8.40 -5.58 -7.77
N PHE A 40 7.34 -4.86 -8.12
CA PHE A 40 7.48 -3.46 -8.48
C PHE A 40 8.09 -2.66 -7.33
N ILE A 41 7.57 -2.87 -6.12
CA ILE A 41 8.08 -2.15 -4.94
C ILE A 41 9.56 -2.48 -4.71
N GLY A 42 9.93 -3.75 -4.81
CA GLY A 42 11.32 -4.17 -4.65
C GLY A 42 12.23 -3.56 -5.70
N ASP A 43 11.75 -3.45 -6.94
CA ASP A 43 12.53 -2.90 -8.05
C ASP A 43 12.77 -1.40 -7.91
N THR A 44 11.99 -0.69 -7.09
CA THR A 44 12.23 0.74 -6.88
C THR A 44 13.53 0.99 -6.13
N GLY A 45 13.99 0.02 -5.35
CA GLY A 45 15.17 0.19 -4.51
C GLY A 45 14.97 1.14 -3.34
N LEU A 46 13.76 1.59 -3.10
CA LEU A 46 13.48 2.54 -2.02
C LEU A 46 13.24 1.82 -0.70
N THR A 47 13.59 2.50 0.40
CA THR A 47 13.30 1.99 1.73
C THR A 47 11.87 2.38 2.09
N ILE A 48 10.99 1.40 2.15
CA ILE A 48 9.58 1.61 2.38
C ILE A 48 9.27 1.48 3.87
N GLU A 49 8.75 2.55 4.44
CA GLU A 49 8.37 2.57 5.86
C GLU A 49 7.02 1.88 6.07
N ARG A 50 6.09 2.12 5.17
CA ARG A 50 4.74 1.62 5.34
C ARG A 50 3.99 1.60 4.02
N ILE A 51 3.12 0.60 3.86
CA ILE A 51 2.25 0.50 2.70
C ILE A 51 0.82 0.47 3.21
N GLY A 52 0.01 1.45 2.80
CA GLY A 52 -1.39 1.52 3.18
C GLY A 52 -2.29 1.02 2.07
N LEU A 53 -3.16 0.07 2.39
CA LEU A 53 -4.16 -0.43 1.47
C LEU A 53 -5.53 0.10 1.87
N GLU A 54 -6.25 0.68 0.93
CA GLU A 54 -7.63 1.06 1.17
C GLU A 54 -8.52 -0.17 1.14
N SER A 55 -9.53 -0.19 2.00
CA SER A 55 -10.44 -1.33 2.11
C SER A 55 -11.16 -1.60 0.79
N GLY A 56 -11.25 -2.86 0.43
CA GLY A 56 -11.95 -3.27 -0.78
C GLY A 56 -12.16 -4.77 -0.76
N CYS A 57 -12.88 -5.28 -1.74
CA CYS A 57 -13.23 -6.70 -1.77
C CYS A 57 -12.04 -7.62 -1.94
N THR A 58 -10.94 -7.16 -2.52
CA THR A 58 -9.74 -7.97 -2.72
C THR A 58 -8.63 -7.62 -1.74
N THR A 59 -8.89 -6.71 -0.80
CA THR A 59 -7.85 -6.18 0.08
C THR A 59 -7.22 -7.24 0.96
N ALA A 60 -8.02 -8.16 1.51
CA ALA A 60 -7.48 -9.19 2.40
C ALA A 60 -6.47 -10.09 1.68
N TRP A 61 -6.77 -10.47 0.46
CA TRP A 61 -5.88 -11.30 -0.36
C TRP A 61 -4.59 -10.55 -0.69
N LEU A 62 -4.72 -9.31 -1.11
CA LEU A 62 -3.55 -8.49 -1.45
C LEU A 62 -2.71 -8.23 -0.21
N PHE A 63 -3.35 -7.91 0.91
CA PHE A 63 -2.67 -7.69 2.18
C PHE A 63 -1.82 -8.91 2.56
N ALA A 64 -2.44 -10.10 2.55
CA ALA A 64 -1.72 -11.32 2.91
C ALA A 64 -0.55 -11.60 1.98
N GLY A 65 -0.74 -11.37 0.69
CA GLY A 65 0.30 -11.59 -0.29
C GLY A 65 1.50 -10.66 -0.11
N LEU A 66 1.24 -9.37 0.10
CA LEU A 66 2.31 -8.41 0.33
C LEU A 66 3.02 -8.67 1.66
N GLN A 67 2.27 -9.06 2.68
CA GLN A 67 2.84 -9.37 3.97
C GLN A 67 3.78 -10.57 3.89
N ARG A 68 3.42 -11.58 3.10
CA ARG A 68 4.29 -12.74 2.90
C ARG A 68 5.61 -12.38 2.22
N HIS A 69 5.61 -11.31 1.42
CA HIS A 69 6.84 -10.82 0.80
C HIS A 69 7.65 -9.94 1.74
N GLY A 70 7.20 -9.76 2.97
CA GLY A 70 7.94 -9.01 3.97
C GLY A 70 7.69 -7.51 3.99
N TRP A 71 6.69 -7.02 3.24
CA TRP A 71 6.41 -5.60 3.19
C TRP A 71 5.56 -5.15 4.39
N PRO A 72 5.82 -3.94 4.93
CA PRO A 72 5.09 -3.42 6.10
C PRO A 72 3.72 -2.86 5.70
N VAL A 73 2.76 -3.74 5.54
CA VAL A 73 1.43 -3.41 5.02
C VAL A 73 0.46 -3.17 6.14
N ILE A 74 -0.39 -2.16 5.99
CA ILE A 74 -1.50 -1.92 6.89
C ILE A 74 -2.77 -1.72 6.06
N CYS A 75 -3.92 -2.03 6.65
CA CYS A 75 -5.21 -1.76 6.03
C CYS A 75 -5.76 -0.44 6.52
N ILE A 76 -6.27 0.36 5.59
CA ILE A 76 -6.82 1.66 5.88
C ILE A 76 -8.28 1.68 5.45
N ASP A 77 -9.16 2.16 6.34
CA ASP A 77 -10.55 2.37 5.97
C ASP A 77 -10.68 3.80 5.49
N ALA A 78 -11.00 3.96 4.20
CA ALA A 78 -11.10 5.29 3.59
C ALA A 78 -12.17 6.17 4.23
N ARG A 79 -13.10 5.59 4.96
CA ARG A 79 -14.15 6.36 5.65
C ARG A 79 -13.65 7.00 6.94
N HIS A 80 -12.49 6.60 7.41
CA HIS A 80 -11.93 7.14 8.64
C HIS A 80 -11.16 8.42 8.36
N ASP A 81 -10.98 9.22 9.41
CA ASP A 81 -10.22 10.46 9.35
C ASP A 81 -8.79 10.15 8.89
N PRO A 82 -8.28 10.87 7.89
CA PRO A 82 -6.88 10.67 7.47
C PRO A 82 -5.85 10.78 8.58
N ALA A 83 -6.16 11.49 9.65
CA ALA A 83 -5.26 11.60 10.80
C ALA A 83 -4.95 10.24 11.40
N ARG A 84 -5.82 9.28 11.24
CA ARG A 84 -5.58 7.93 11.75
C ARG A 84 -4.47 7.20 11.02
N TYR A 85 -4.10 7.63 9.84
CA TYR A 85 -3.02 7.01 9.09
C TYR A 85 -1.67 7.14 9.80
N ARG A 86 -1.55 8.07 10.72
CA ARG A 86 -0.32 8.25 11.47
C ARG A 86 -0.16 7.27 12.61
N ARG A 87 -1.20 6.49 12.91
CA ARG A 87 -1.12 5.50 13.96
C ARG A 87 -0.43 4.25 13.45
N ASP A 88 0.35 3.64 14.31
CA ASP A 88 1.08 2.43 13.96
C ASP A 88 0.25 1.18 14.09
N GLU A 89 -0.98 1.30 14.55
CA GLU A 89 -1.84 0.16 14.76
C GLU A 89 -2.42 -0.32 13.45
N PRO A 90 -2.18 -1.57 13.05
CA PRO A 90 -2.83 -2.10 11.86
C PRO A 90 -4.33 -2.27 12.11
N LEU A 91 -5.12 -1.94 11.10
CA LEU A 91 -6.56 -2.14 11.17
C LEU A 91 -6.89 -3.56 10.73
N PRO A 92 -7.88 -4.20 11.34
CA PRO A 92 -8.31 -5.51 10.85
C PRO A 92 -8.94 -5.36 9.47
N CYS A 93 -8.58 -6.24 8.60
CA CYS A 93 -9.12 -6.27 7.24
C CYS A 93 -10.26 -7.26 7.12
#